data_65b459fe1aa4dc953b0fd4b89ec60c90
#
_entry.id   65b459fe1aa4dc953b0fd4b89ec60c90
#
_cell.length_a   1.000
_cell.length_b   1.000
_cell.length_c   1.000
_cell.angle_alpha   90.00
_cell.angle_beta   90.00
_cell.angle_gamma   90.00
#
_symmetry.space_group_name_H-M   'P 1'
#
loop_
_entity.id
_entity.type
_entity.pdbx_description
1 polymer ?
#
loop_
_entity_poly.entity_id
_entity_poly.type
_entity_poly.pdbx_seq_one_letter_code
_entity_poly.pdbx_strand_id
1 'polypeptide(L)'
;VTRPTLDYEDGGVAVQDTSEGLSGYTWTCTVRGLDIVLQRVGQPEVVLFQTSGVEEVSLAFDQNMRPAVAVKKSDGTLLLRWYDSQVQQYVQTQFGSGRCPRLCLDDKRLELATVSDIIFAYIREDGALCYRQQRDRFNTERVLSSGVPDVIRLKNIGMGANWRIQFELG
;
A
#
# COMPACT_ATOMS: atom_id res chain seq x y z
N VAL A 1 21.20 11.72 -3.94
CA VAL A 1 21.13 11.05 -2.64
C VAL A 1 20.64 9.66 -2.89
N THR A 2 21.50 8.69 -2.69
CA THR A 2 21.09 7.28 -2.69
C THR A 2 20.08 7.15 -1.56
N ARG A 3 18.82 6.93 -1.90
CA ARG A 3 17.81 6.57 -0.91
C ARG A 3 18.34 5.33 -0.19
N PRO A 4 18.33 5.30 1.13
CA PRO A 4 18.69 4.08 1.82
C PRO A 4 17.81 2.95 1.30
N THR A 5 18.33 1.73 1.32
CA THR A 5 17.60 0.53 0.92
C THR A 5 16.34 0.28 1.77
N LEU A 6 16.10 1.12 2.75
CA LEU A 6 15.01 1.04 3.71
C LEU A 6 14.05 2.21 3.45
N ASP A 7 12.81 1.90 3.17
CA ASP A 7 11.73 2.88 3.03
C ASP A 7 10.85 2.85 4.29
N TYR A 8 11.29 3.58 5.32
CA TYR A 8 10.56 3.66 6.60
C TYR A 8 9.40 4.66 6.59
N GLU A 9 9.20 5.33 5.47
CA GLU A 9 8.20 6.36 5.34
C GLU A 9 7.51 6.26 3.98
N ASP A 10 6.20 6.30 3.99
CA ASP A 10 5.41 6.51 2.80
C ASP A 10 4.44 7.65 3.04
N GLY A 11 4.28 8.50 2.04
CA GLY A 11 3.44 9.67 2.13
C GLY A 11 2.55 9.80 0.90
N GLY A 12 1.42 10.41 1.10
CA GLY A 12 0.47 10.59 0.03
C GLY A 12 -0.58 11.64 0.35
N VAL A 13 -1.42 11.90 -0.63
CA VAL A 13 -2.60 12.74 -0.47
C VAL A 13 -3.83 11.88 -0.50
N ALA A 14 -4.56 11.86 0.60
CA ALA A 14 -5.88 11.30 0.65
C ALA A 14 -6.91 12.39 0.36
N VAL A 15 -7.84 12.11 -0.53
CA VAL A 15 -8.91 13.03 -0.90
C VAL A 15 -10.19 12.55 -0.25
N GLN A 16 -10.80 13.43 0.52
CA GLN A 16 -12.09 13.19 1.14
C GLN A 16 -13.14 14.07 0.49
N ASP A 17 -14.27 13.46 0.10
CA ASP A 17 -15.44 14.20 -0.34
C ASP A 17 -16.16 14.79 0.88
N THR A 18 -16.36 16.10 0.86
CA THR A 18 -17.08 16.82 1.90
C THR A 18 -18.28 17.54 1.29
N SER A 19 -19.18 18.01 2.14
CA SER A 19 -20.33 18.83 1.68
C SER A 19 -19.92 20.14 1.01
N GLU A 20 -18.65 20.54 1.17
CA GLU A 20 -18.09 21.76 0.58
C GLU A 20 -17.23 21.48 -0.66
N GLY A 21 -17.13 20.22 -1.08
CA GLY A 21 -16.30 19.76 -2.20
C GLY A 21 -15.20 18.80 -1.78
N LEU A 22 -14.24 18.57 -2.67
CA LEU A 22 -13.11 17.68 -2.41
C LEU A 22 -12.06 18.41 -1.59
N SER A 23 -11.66 17.82 -0.48
CA SER A 23 -10.50 18.27 0.30
C SER A 23 -9.42 17.21 0.33
N GLY A 24 -8.17 17.63 0.02
CA GLY A 24 -6.99 16.81 0.10
C GLY A 24 -6.25 17.00 1.42
N TYR A 25 -5.82 15.89 2.01
CA TYR A 25 -4.97 15.89 3.20
C TYR A 25 -3.71 15.11 2.91
N THR A 26 -2.57 15.66 3.35
CA THR A 26 -1.30 14.94 3.26
C THR A 26 -1.10 14.08 4.49
N TRP A 27 -0.80 12.81 4.26
CA TRP A 27 -0.58 11.81 5.28
C TRP A 27 0.80 11.19 5.12
N THR A 28 1.39 10.79 6.23
CA THR A 28 2.67 10.10 6.28
C THR A 28 2.53 8.86 7.15
N CYS A 29 3.07 7.75 6.68
CA CYS A 29 3.20 6.52 7.45
C CYS A 29 4.68 6.27 7.69
N THR A 30 5.08 6.18 8.95
CA THR A 30 6.48 6.00 9.35
C THR A 30 6.64 4.87 10.34
N VAL A 31 7.87 4.39 10.48
CA VAL A 31 8.24 3.38 11.48
C VAL A 31 9.05 4.04 12.58
N ARG A 32 8.61 3.86 13.82
CA ARG A 32 9.31 4.34 15.01
C ARG A 32 9.49 3.19 16.01
N GLY A 33 10.66 2.57 15.97
CA GLY A 33 10.90 1.36 16.76
C GLY A 33 10.00 0.21 16.28
N LEU A 34 9.08 -0.21 17.12
CA LEU A 34 8.07 -1.23 16.78
C LEU A 34 6.76 -0.64 16.26
N ASP A 35 6.59 0.68 16.35
CA ASP A 35 5.34 1.35 16.04
C ASP A 35 5.26 1.71 14.56
N ILE A 36 4.17 1.33 13.93
CA ILE A 36 3.76 1.86 12.63
C ILE A 36 2.85 3.05 12.90
N VAL A 37 3.32 4.25 12.53
CA VAL A 37 2.71 5.52 12.93
C VAL A 37 2.12 6.20 11.71
N LEU A 38 0.88 6.63 11.83
CA LEU A 38 0.17 7.44 10.84
C LEU A 38 0.04 8.87 11.34
N GLN A 39 0.34 9.84 10.49
CA GLN A 39 0.16 11.25 10.80
C GLN A 39 -0.44 11.99 9.62
N ARG A 40 -1.48 12.76 9.88
CA ARG A 40 -1.92 13.81 8.97
C ARG A 40 -1.16 15.09 9.29
N VAL A 41 -0.70 15.80 8.27
CA VAL A 41 0.01 17.06 8.46
C VAL A 41 -0.79 18.01 9.35
N GLY A 42 -0.13 18.51 10.42
CA GLY A 42 -0.74 19.40 11.41
C GLY A 42 -1.59 18.71 12.48
N GLN A 43 -1.64 17.37 12.50
CA GLN A 43 -2.37 16.59 13.50
C GLN A 43 -1.42 15.71 14.32
N PRO A 44 -1.85 15.26 15.53
CA PRO A 44 -1.07 14.31 16.31
C PRO A 44 -0.88 12.97 15.59
N GLU A 45 0.24 12.31 15.88
CA GLU A 45 0.53 10.96 15.42
C GLU A 45 -0.42 9.94 16.05
N VAL A 46 -0.73 8.89 15.28
CA VAL A 46 -1.53 7.75 15.73
C VAL A 46 -0.76 6.46 15.46
N VAL A 47 -0.58 5.63 16.46
CA VAL A 47 -0.03 4.29 16.29
C VAL A 47 -1.10 3.38 15.72
N LEU A 48 -0.86 2.83 14.53
CA LEU A 48 -1.81 1.91 13.89
C LEU A 48 -1.67 0.50 14.42
N PHE A 49 -0.44 0.02 14.51
CA PHE A 49 -0.10 -1.32 15.02
C PHE A 49 1.40 -1.40 15.30
N GLN A 50 1.82 -2.52 15.88
CA GLN A 50 3.21 -2.79 16.19
C GLN A 50 3.70 -4.02 15.44
N THR A 51 4.90 -3.93 14.89
CA THR A 51 5.62 -5.05 14.26
C THR A 51 7.11 -4.76 14.25
N SER A 52 7.92 -5.80 14.35
CA SER A 52 9.37 -5.66 14.39
C SER A 52 10.03 -5.89 13.03
N GLY A 53 11.25 -5.40 12.85
CA GLY A 53 12.10 -5.71 11.71
C GLY A 53 11.60 -5.14 10.38
N VAL A 54 10.95 -3.98 10.40
CA VAL A 54 10.42 -3.35 9.19
C VAL A 54 11.55 -2.69 8.39
N GLU A 55 11.62 -2.98 7.11
CA GLU A 55 12.56 -2.38 6.16
C GLU A 55 11.89 -1.46 5.14
N GLU A 56 10.65 -1.77 4.76
CA GLU A 56 9.88 -0.97 3.80
C GLU A 56 8.44 -0.85 4.30
N VAL A 57 7.84 0.30 4.05
CA VAL A 57 6.44 0.58 4.38
C VAL A 57 5.75 1.25 3.19
N SER A 58 4.48 0.93 2.97
CA SER A 58 3.63 1.58 1.97
C SER A 58 2.24 1.80 2.55
N LEU A 59 1.66 2.94 2.21
CA LEU A 59 0.37 3.40 2.70
C LEU A 59 -0.61 3.62 1.55
N ALA A 60 -1.84 3.18 1.72
CA ALA A 60 -2.98 3.64 0.93
C ALA A 60 -4.22 3.70 1.80
N PHE A 61 -5.23 4.43 1.34
CA PHE A 61 -6.53 4.49 1.99
C PHE A 61 -7.54 3.76 1.11
N ASP A 62 -8.44 3.00 1.74
CA ASP A 62 -9.57 2.40 1.03
C ASP A 62 -10.63 3.46 0.67
N GLN A 63 -11.66 3.05 -0.06
CA GLN A 63 -12.72 3.98 -0.47
C GLN A 63 -13.48 4.65 0.69
N ASN A 64 -13.37 4.12 1.90
CA ASN A 64 -13.97 4.65 3.13
C ASN A 64 -12.95 5.39 4.00
N MET A 65 -11.79 5.76 3.45
CA MET A 65 -10.71 6.46 4.14
C MET A 65 -10.11 5.68 5.31
N ARG A 66 -10.11 4.37 5.24
CA ARG A 66 -9.44 3.51 6.22
C ARG A 66 -8.04 3.17 5.74
N PRO A 67 -7.01 3.40 6.55
CA PRO A 67 -5.63 3.16 6.13
C PRO A 67 -5.33 1.67 5.98
N ALA A 68 -4.66 1.33 4.89
CA ALA A 68 -4.01 0.05 4.69
C ALA A 68 -2.51 0.27 4.64
N VAL A 69 -1.75 -0.60 5.29
CA VAL A 69 -0.30 -0.52 5.37
C VAL A 69 0.30 -1.86 5.00
N ALA A 70 1.20 -1.84 4.03
CA ALA A 70 2.02 -2.97 3.67
C ALA A 70 3.44 -2.76 4.18
N VAL A 71 4.04 -3.79 4.75
CA VAL A 71 5.42 -3.75 5.22
C VAL A 71 6.21 -4.92 4.64
N LYS A 72 7.49 -4.68 4.39
CA LYS A 72 8.48 -5.73 4.18
C LYS A 72 9.33 -5.83 5.43
N LYS A 73 9.48 -7.03 5.94
CA LYS A 73 10.34 -7.31 7.08
C LYS A 73 11.77 -7.68 6.64
N SER A 74 12.71 -7.59 7.55
CA SER A 74 14.12 -7.93 7.32
C SER A 74 14.35 -9.39 6.90
N ASP A 75 13.45 -10.29 7.28
CA ASP A 75 13.45 -11.68 6.84
C ASP A 75 12.83 -11.89 5.45
N GLY A 76 12.39 -10.81 4.79
CA GLY A 76 11.74 -10.83 3.49
C GLY A 76 10.22 -10.99 3.53
N THR A 77 9.64 -11.26 4.68
CA THR A 77 8.18 -11.45 4.81
C THR A 77 7.43 -10.17 4.46
N LEU A 78 6.39 -10.31 3.66
CA LEU A 78 5.43 -9.24 3.37
C LEU A 78 4.22 -9.37 4.29
N LEU A 79 3.83 -8.27 4.92
CA LEU A 79 2.69 -8.18 5.81
C LEU A 79 1.79 -7.03 5.35
N LEU A 80 0.49 -7.28 5.26
CA LEU A 80 -0.51 -6.28 4.93
C LEU A 80 -1.53 -6.17 6.06
N ARG A 81 -1.68 -4.96 6.61
CA ARG A 81 -2.76 -4.63 7.52
C ARG A 81 -3.81 -3.82 6.77
N TRP A 82 -5.04 -4.28 6.79
CA TRP A 82 -6.14 -3.66 6.06
C TRP A 82 -7.48 -3.90 6.77
N TYR A 83 -8.48 -3.10 6.44
CA TYR A 83 -9.81 -3.28 6.99
C TYR A 83 -10.61 -4.25 6.14
N ASP A 84 -11.05 -5.36 6.76
CA ASP A 84 -11.87 -6.36 6.12
C ASP A 84 -13.35 -6.12 6.49
N SER A 85 -14.13 -5.66 5.51
CA SER A 85 -15.55 -5.37 5.70
C SER A 85 -16.41 -6.60 5.97
N GLN A 86 -15.95 -7.79 5.60
CA GLN A 86 -16.68 -9.03 5.87
C GLN A 86 -16.68 -9.38 7.36
N VAL A 87 -15.58 -9.10 8.05
CA VAL A 87 -15.45 -9.33 9.49
C VAL A 87 -15.54 -8.04 10.30
N GLN A 88 -15.65 -6.90 9.63
CA GLN A 88 -15.79 -5.57 10.22
C GLN A 88 -14.67 -5.20 11.20
N GLN A 89 -13.44 -5.54 10.86
CA GLN A 89 -12.26 -5.22 11.66
C GLN A 89 -11.00 -5.15 10.81
N TYR A 90 -9.96 -4.55 11.36
CA TYR A 90 -8.63 -4.63 10.76
C TYR A 90 -8.05 -6.02 10.92
N VAL A 91 -7.49 -6.53 9.85
CA VAL A 91 -6.81 -7.82 9.81
C VAL A 91 -5.39 -7.66 9.32
N GLN A 92 -4.51 -8.58 9.70
CA GLN A 92 -3.15 -8.67 9.21
C GLN A 92 -3.00 -9.95 8.42
N THR A 93 -2.56 -9.82 7.16
CA THR A 93 -2.33 -10.97 6.28
C THR A 93 -0.84 -11.03 5.94
N GLN A 94 -0.24 -12.19 6.16
CA GLN A 94 1.14 -12.44 5.75
C GLN A 94 1.14 -13.09 4.36
N PHE A 95 2.07 -12.64 3.55
CA PHE A 95 2.35 -13.22 2.23
C PHE A 95 3.77 -13.79 2.26
N GLY A 96 4.15 -14.52 1.23
CA GLY A 96 5.50 -15.05 1.10
C GLY A 96 6.55 -13.95 0.99
N SER A 97 7.80 -14.34 0.78
CA SER A 97 8.92 -13.41 0.68
C SER A 97 8.87 -12.58 -0.59
N GLY A 98 9.18 -11.31 -0.45
CA GLY A 98 9.21 -10.35 -1.54
C GLY A 98 9.86 -9.03 -1.14
N ARG A 99 9.80 -8.06 -2.03
CA ARG A 99 10.36 -6.73 -1.85
C ARG A 99 9.50 -5.66 -2.52
N CYS A 100 9.75 -4.42 -2.17
CA CYS A 100 9.09 -3.25 -2.74
C CYS A 100 7.56 -3.33 -2.66
N PRO A 101 6.96 -3.55 -1.47
CA PRO A 101 5.51 -3.53 -1.36
C PRO A 101 5.00 -2.13 -1.70
N ARG A 102 3.95 -2.06 -2.52
CA ARG A 102 3.30 -0.80 -2.89
C ARG A 102 1.80 -0.97 -2.88
N LEU A 103 1.13 0.05 -2.41
CA LEU A 103 -0.33 0.12 -2.32
C LEU A 103 -0.86 1.30 -3.12
N CYS A 104 -2.01 1.11 -3.76
CA CYS A 104 -2.81 2.20 -4.29
C CYS A 104 -4.28 1.85 -4.23
N LEU A 105 -5.13 2.87 -4.32
CA LEU A 105 -6.56 2.69 -4.53
C LEU A 105 -6.84 2.67 -6.03
N ASP A 106 -7.50 1.61 -6.50
CA ASP A 106 -8.07 1.53 -7.85
C ASP A 106 -9.35 2.39 -7.87
N ASP A 107 -9.17 3.69 -8.04
CA ASP A 107 -10.25 4.67 -7.90
C ASP A 107 -11.03 4.85 -9.19
N LYS A 108 -12.17 4.19 -9.28
CA LYS A 108 -13.12 4.26 -10.39
C LYS A 108 -14.41 5.02 -10.05
N ARG A 109 -14.35 5.91 -9.08
CA ARG A 109 -15.54 6.61 -8.55
C ARG A 109 -16.26 7.49 -9.55
N LEU A 110 -15.70 7.74 -10.72
CA LEU A 110 -16.41 8.46 -11.77
C LEU A 110 -17.56 7.66 -12.39
N GLU A 111 -17.58 6.35 -12.18
CA GLU A 111 -18.69 5.49 -12.59
C GLU A 111 -19.49 5.09 -11.34
N LEU A 112 -20.72 5.53 -11.27
CA LEU A 112 -21.60 5.40 -10.10
C LEU A 112 -21.83 3.97 -9.60
N ALA A 113 -21.36 2.96 -10.29
CA ALA A 113 -21.58 1.56 -9.94
C ALA A 113 -20.31 0.80 -9.57
N THR A 114 -19.13 1.43 -9.56
CA THR A 114 -17.88 0.74 -9.29
C THR A 114 -17.41 0.87 -7.86
N VAL A 115 -17.01 -0.26 -7.29
CA VAL A 115 -16.34 -0.34 -6.01
C VAL A 115 -14.84 -0.15 -6.25
N SER A 116 -14.25 0.81 -5.53
CA SER A 116 -12.81 1.02 -5.57
C SER A 116 -12.11 0.02 -4.66
N ASP A 117 -11.06 -0.62 -5.16
CA ASP A 117 -10.27 -1.60 -4.45
C ASP A 117 -8.87 -1.09 -4.14
N ILE A 118 -8.33 -1.51 -3.03
CA ILE A 118 -6.89 -1.43 -2.80
C ILE A 118 -6.20 -2.50 -3.64
N ILE A 119 -5.15 -2.08 -4.34
CA ILE A 119 -4.23 -2.94 -5.07
C ILE A 119 -2.94 -3.03 -4.26
N PHE A 120 -2.50 -4.24 -4.02
CA PHE A 120 -1.23 -4.55 -3.36
C PHE A 120 -0.29 -5.18 -4.37
N ALA A 121 0.80 -4.48 -4.70
CA ALA A 121 1.81 -4.95 -5.64
C ALA A 121 3.15 -5.12 -4.94
N TYR A 122 3.94 -6.05 -5.42
CA TYR A 122 5.27 -6.37 -4.90
C TYR A 122 6.08 -7.16 -5.93
N ILE A 123 7.38 -7.23 -5.72
CA ILE A 123 8.25 -8.14 -6.46
C ILE A 123 8.50 -9.35 -5.56
N ARG A 124 8.07 -10.50 -6.03
CA ARG A 124 8.26 -11.77 -5.33
C ARG A 124 9.74 -12.15 -5.28
N GLU A 125 10.14 -13.02 -4.37
CA GLU A 125 11.53 -13.43 -4.16
C GLU A 125 12.20 -13.97 -5.44
N ASP A 126 11.45 -14.65 -6.29
CA ASP A 126 11.94 -15.17 -7.59
C ASP A 126 12.01 -14.12 -8.71
N GLY A 127 11.74 -12.85 -8.41
CA GLY A 127 11.77 -11.75 -9.36
C GLY A 127 10.46 -11.52 -10.12
N ALA A 128 9.39 -12.21 -9.78
CA ALA A 128 8.08 -11.98 -10.41
C ALA A 128 7.42 -10.71 -9.86
N LEU A 129 7.01 -9.81 -10.75
CA LEU A 129 6.16 -8.66 -10.40
C LEU A 129 4.72 -9.14 -10.28
N CYS A 130 4.17 -9.01 -9.08
CA CYS A 130 2.85 -9.54 -8.74
C CYS A 130 1.95 -8.46 -8.16
N TYR A 131 0.64 -8.70 -8.23
CA TYR A 131 -0.33 -7.90 -7.49
C TYR A 131 -1.49 -8.74 -6.98
N ARG A 132 -2.17 -8.20 -5.96
CA ARG A 132 -3.38 -8.76 -5.34
C ARG A 132 -4.41 -7.65 -5.17
N GLN A 133 -5.69 -8.02 -5.08
CA GLN A 133 -6.79 -7.06 -5.02
C GLN A 133 -7.64 -7.27 -3.77
N GLN A 134 -8.11 -6.18 -3.19
CA GLN A 134 -8.97 -6.20 -2.00
C GLN A 134 -10.30 -6.94 -2.23
N ARG A 135 -10.84 -6.89 -3.46
CA ARG A 135 -12.16 -7.47 -3.78
C ARG A 135 -12.26 -8.97 -3.50
N ASP A 136 -11.17 -9.70 -3.60
CA ASP A 136 -11.11 -11.12 -3.24
C ASP A 136 -10.33 -11.37 -1.94
N ARG A 137 -10.22 -10.35 -1.10
CA ARG A 137 -9.47 -10.36 0.16
C ARG A 137 -7.99 -10.68 -0.01
N PHE A 138 -7.42 -10.22 -1.12
CA PHE A 138 -6.01 -10.44 -1.50
C PHE A 138 -5.63 -11.92 -1.66
N ASN A 139 -6.59 -12.78 -1.92
CA ASN A 139 -6.35 -14.23 -2.01
C ASN A 139 -5.68 -14.67 -3.32
N THR A 140 -5.92 -13.96 -4.43
CA THR A 140 -5.38 -14.34 -5.74
C THR A 140 -4.15 -13.53 -6.08
N GLU A 141 -3.01 -14.19 -6.23
CA GLU A 141 -1.80 -13.57 -6.77
C GLU A 141 -1.87 -13.57 -8.30
N ARG A 142 -1.66 -12.40 -8.90
CA ARG A 142 -1.57 -12.23 -10.34
C ARG A 142 -0.16 -11.84 -10.72
N VAL A 143 0.45 -12.56 -11.65
CA VAL A 143 1.80 -12.30 -12.14
C VAL A 143 1.72 -11.44 -13.39
N LEU A 144 2.35 -10.27 -13.35
CA LEU A 144 2.43 -9.34 -14.49
C LEU A 144 3.67 -9.60 -15.36
N SER A 145 4.77 -9.90 -14.72
CA SER A 145 6.06 -10.09 -15.37
C SER A 145 6.92 -10.99 -14.51
N SER A 146 7.85 -11.69 -15.13
CA SER A 146 8.83 -12.52 -14.45
C SER A 146 10.24 -12.01 -14.74
N GLY A 147 11.20 -12.40 -13.90
CA GLY A 147 12.61 -12.10 -14.12
C GLY A 147 12.99 -10.64 -13.94
N VAL A 148 12.30 -9.90 -13.04
CA VAL A 148 12.72 -8.55 -12.68
C VAL A 148 14.07 -8.62 -11.95
N PRO A 149 15.13 -7.99 -12.47
CA PRO A 149 16.45 -8.03 -11.83
C PRO A 149 16.44 -7.46 -10.41
N ASP A 150 17.30 -7.98 -9.54
CA ASP A 150 17.38 -7.55 -8.13
C ASP A 150 17.68 -6.06 -7.97
N VAL A 151 18.38 -5.46 -8.93
CA VAL A 151 18.71 -4.02 -8.92
C VAL A 151 17.51 -3.13 -9.30
N ILE A 152 16.47 -3.70 -9.89
CA ILE A 152 15.26 -2.98 -10.27
C ILE A 152 14.26 -3.02 -9.13
N ARG A 153 13.71 -1.88 -8.81
CA ARG A 153 12.70 -1.71 -7.77
C ARG A 153 11.34 -1.37 -8.38
N LEU A 154 10.29 -1.81 -7.72
CA LEU A 154 8.96 -1.24 -7.92
C LEU A 154 8.90 0.08 -7.14
N LYS A 155 8.95 1.19 -7.86
CA LYS A 155 8.99 2.52 -7.23
C LYS A 155 7.63 3.00 -6.80
N ASN A 156 6.64 2.76 -7.64
CA ASN A 156 5.29 3.24 -7.39
C ASN A 156 4.26 2.45 -8.19
N ILE A 157 3.03 2.47 -7.73
CA ILE A 157 1.86 2.05 -8.47
C ILE A 157 0.79 3.13 -8.35
N GLY A 158 -0.04 3.27 -9.38
CA GLY A 158 -1.09 4.28 -9.37
C GLY A 158 -2.08 4.10 -10.51
N MET A 159 -3.17 4.83 -10.44
CA MET A 159 -4.17 4.85 -11.49
C MET A 159 -3.76 5.84 -12.58
N GLY A 160 -3.66 5.35 -13.81
CA GLY A 160 -3.40 6.21 -14.97
C GLY A 160 -4.67 6.91 -15.48
N ALA A 161 -4.47 7.88 -16.39
CA ALA A 161 -5.56 8.67 -16.98
C ALA A 161 -6.58 7.82 -17.81
N ASN A 162 -6.19 6.62 -18.21
CA ASN A 162 -7.03 5.67 -18.94
C ASN A 162 -7.71 4.64 -18.01
N TRP A 163 -7.76 4.91 -16.71
CA TRP A 163 -8.36 4.03 -15.69
C TRP A 163 -7.69 2.66 -15.57
N ARG A 164 -6.41 2.57 -15.92
CA ARG A 164 -5.59 1.38 -15.76
C ARG A 164 -4.52 1.60 -14.70
N ILE A 165 -4.25 0.57 -13.94
CA ILE A 165 -3.18 0.59 -12.97
C ILE A 165 -1.85 0.60 -13.71
N GLN A 166 -0.97 1.52 -13.32
CA GLN A 166 0.38 1.66 -13.87
C GLN A 166 1.39 1.28 -12.81
N PHE A 167 2.45 0.62 -13.24
CA PHE A 167 3.54 0.14 -12.40
C PHE A 167 4.83 0.82 -12.87
N GLU A 168 5.48 1.53 -11.96
CA GLU A 168 6.74 2.21 -12.25
C GLU A 168 7.90 1.39 -11.70
N LEU A 169 8.76 0.91 -12.59
CA LEU A 169 9.99 0.18 -12.27
C LEU A 169 11.21 1.07 -12.51
N GLY A 170 12.28 0.83 -11.74
CA GLY A 170 13.52 1.59 -11.95
C GLY A 170 14.63 1.32 -10.95
#